data_83d7ff8be6b53fb351396ef9e0195434
#
_entry.id   83d7ff8be6b53fb351396ef9e0195434
#
_cell.length_a   1.000
_cell.length_b   1.000
_cell.length_c   1.000
_cell.angle_alpha   90.00
_cell.angle_beta   90.00
_cell.angle_gamma   90.00
#
_symmetry.space_group_name_H-M   'P 1'
#
loop_
_entity.id
_entity.type
_entity.pdbx_description
1 polymer ?
#
loop_
_entity_poly.entity_id
_entity_poly.type
_entity_poly.pdbx_seq_one_letter_code
_entity_poly.pdbx_strand_id
1 'polypeptide(L)'
;EAYYCADKGSHASLGYTEKRKALFLDGGHIYMYYARGGDSLNFSAHGPGNAVLIKSAYPWLDDLSGPASLTQMQLNNPDAQGRPRPEQKLCAGQTLLCKALGLKVPEWDAKRFDPERLWVDDVGTRPSRIIQTTRLGIPHGRDEHLMYRFVDADYAACCTRNPLRRGQIEGCDYVMLDVTHG
;
A
#
# COMPACT_ATOMS: atom_id res chain seq x y z
N GLU A 1 2.87 3.35 2.69
CA GLU A 1 2.86 4.26 3.83
C GLU A 1 3.39 3.54 5.07
N ALA A 2 4.35 4.17 5.78
CA ALA A 2 4.88 3.64 7.03
C ALA A 2 4.06 4.14 8.23
N TYR A 3 3.87 3.26 9.20
CA TYR A 3 3.15 3.52 10.43
C TYR A 3 3.97 2.97 11.61
N TYR A 4 4.32 3.84 12.54
CA TYR A 4 5.02 3.47 13.77
C TYR A 4 4.07 3.39 14.95
N CYS A 5 4.41 2.57 15.96
CA CYS A 5 3.55 2.40 17.14
C CYS A 5 3.27 3.72 17.88
N ALA A 6 4.26 4.59 17.98
CA ALA A 6 4.14 5.89 18.66
C ALA A 6 3.41 6.98 17.83
N ASP A 7 3.17 6.75 16.56
CA ASP A 7 2.54 7.69 15.64
C ASP A 7 1.03 7.72 15.85
N LYS A 8 0.46 8.87 16.18
CA LYS A 8 -0.98 9.04 16.43
C LYS A 8 -1.86 8.69 15.24
N GLY A 9 -1.34 8.75 14.01
CA GLY A 9 -2.02 8.31 12.79
C GLY A 9 -2.08 6.79 12.64
N SER A 10 -1.26 6.05 13.41
CA SER A 10 -1.25 4.59 13.39
C SER A 10 -2.39 3.99 14.22
N HIS A 11 -2.97 2.89 13.73
CA HIS A 11 -3.92 2.10 14.52
C HIS A 11 -3.27 1.50 15.77
N ALA A 12 -1.97 1.21 15.74
CA ALA A 12 -1.23 0.66 16.86
C ALA A 12 -1.11 1.65 18.03
N SER A 13 -1.14 2.97 17.77
CA SER A 13 -1.09 4.00 18.81
C SER A 13 -2.27 3.93 19.80
N LEU A 14 -3.34 3.26 19.41
CA LEU A 14 -4.53 3.01 20.23
C LEU A 14 -4.37 1.77 21.14
N GLY A 15 -3.19 1.15 21.15
CA GLY A 15 -2.88 -0.04 21.94
C GLY A 15 -3.38 -1.34 21.33
N TYR A 16 -3.00 -2.46 21.97
CA TYR A 16 -3.39 -3.80 21.55
C TYR A 16 -4.88 -4.04 21.70
N THR A 17 -5.46 -4.70 20.72
CA THR A 17 -6.77 -5.39 20.79
C THR A 17 -6.72 -6.61 19.88
N GLU A 18 -7.65 -7.58 20.05
CA GLU A 18 -7.75 -8.73 19.15
C GLU A 18 -7.91 -8.32 17.68
N LYS A 19 -8.61 -7.21 17.39
CA LYS A 19 -8.77 -6.68 16.03
C LYS A 19 -7.49 -6.06 15.46
N ARG A 20 -6.51 -5.77 16.29
CA ARG A 20 -5.23 -5.17 15.92
C ARG A 20 -4.04 -6.07 16.21
N LYS A 21 -4.28 -7.30 16.66
CA LYS A 21 -3.23 -8.23 17.10
C LYS A 21 -2.12 -8.41 16.05
N ALA A 22 -2.46 -8.44 14.77
CA ALA A 22 -1.49 -8.60 13.69
C ALA A 22 -0.39 -7.53 13.69
N LEU A 23 -0.68 -6.30 14.13
CA LEU A 23 0.30 -5.21 14.24
C LEU A 23 1.35 -5.46 15.35
N PHE A 24 1.05 -6.30 16.32
CA PHE A 24 1.90 -6.59 17.49
C PHE A 24 2.58 -7.96 17.39
N LEU A 25 2.35 -8.69 16.32
CA LEU A 25 3.05 -9.92 16.00
C LEU A 25 4.37 -9.61 15.26
N ASP A 26 5.22 -10.62 15.13
CA ASP A 26 6.48 -10.50 14.40
C ASP A 26 6.27 -10.00 12.96
N GLY A 27 7.32 -9.42 12.36
CA GLY A 27 7.27 -8.94 10.99
C GLY A 27 6.79 -10.01 10.01
N GLY A 28 6.03 -9.58 8.99
CA GLY A 28 5.46 -10.45 7.96
C GLY A 28 4.08 -11.02 8.28
N HIS A 29 3.39 -10.55 9.32
CA HIS A 29 1.96 -10.83 9.50
C HIS A 29 1.12 -9.81 8.74
N ILE A 30 0.08 -10.31 8.11
CA ILE A 30 -0.87 -9.50 7.35
C ILE A 30 -1.85 -8.85 8.33
N TYR A 31 -2.01 -7.54 8.23
CA TYR A 31 -3.04 -6.78 8.92
C TYR A 31 -4.00 -6.20 7.90
N MET A 32 -5.23 -6.68 7.91
CA MET A 32 -6.28 -6.16 7.04
C MET A 32 -7.44 -5.57 7.85
N TYR A 33 -8.01 -4.51 7.34
CA TYR A 33 -9.19 -3.89 7.91
C TYR A 33 -10.05 -3.26 6.81
N TYR A 34 -11.32 -3.00 7.13
CA TYR A 34 -12.20 -2.30 6.21
C TYR A 34 -11.93 -0.79 6.26
N ALA A 35 -11.32 -0.27 5.19
CA ALA A 35 -11.19 1.14 4.94
C ALA A 35 -12.42 1.68 4.18
N ARG A 36 -12.48 2.99 3.96
CA ARG A 36 -13.52 3.60 3.12
C ARG A 36 -13.51 2.97 1.72
N GLY A 37 -14.57 2.25 1.39
CA GLY A 37 -14.75 1.61 0.09
C GLY A 37 -14.27 0.17 -0.02
N GLY A 38 -13.74 -0.44 1.03
CA GLY A 38 -13.41 -1.86 1.05
C GLY A 38 -12.14 -2.24 1.81
N ASP A 39 -11.61 -3.40 1.46
CA ASP A 39 -10.46 -4.02 2.11
C ASP A 39 -9.18 -3.20 1.93
N SER A 40 -8.25 -3.26 2.89
CA SER A 40 -6.92 -2.67 2.82
C SER A 40 -5.86 -3.63 3.31
N LEU A 41 -4.71 -3.67 2.64
CA LEU A 41 -3.58 -4.56 2.95
C LEU A 41 -2.48 -3.80 3.66
N ASN A 42 -2.16 -4.25 4.86
CA ASN A 42 -0.95 -3.87 5.58
C ASN A 42 -0.22 -5.14 6.01
N PHE A 43 1.04 -4.99 6.38
CA PHE A 43 1.78 -6.04 7.06
C PHE A 43 2.63 -5.46 8.19
N SER A 44 2.81 -6.26 9.25
CA SER A 44 3.66 -5.90 10.38
C SER A 44 5.12 -5.82 9.94
N ALA A 45 5.83 -4.84 10.49
CA ALA A 45 7.25 -4.63 10.28
C ALA A 45 8.03 -4.94 11.55
N HIS A 46 9.34 -4.73 11.52
CA HIS A 46 10.17 -4.92 12.71
C HIS A 46 9.75 -3.98 13.85
N GLY A 47 9.54 -4.53 15.02
CA GLY A 47 9.09 -3.85 16.23
C GLY A 47 7.56 -3.84 16.42
N PRO A 48 7.08 -4.05 17.66
CA PRO A 48 5.65 -4.15 17.95
C PRO A 48 4.90 -2.88 17.54
N GLY A 49 3.81 -3.05 16.80
CA GLY A 49 2.95 -1.96 16.33
C GLY A 49 3.46 -1.20 15.11
N ASN A 50 4.60 -1.58 14.56
CA ASN A 50 5.10 -1.00 13.31
C ASN A 50 4.51 -1.76 12.11
N ALA A 51 4.11 -1.02 11.08
CA ALA A 51 3.48 -1.60 9.91
C ALA A 51 3.71 -0.79 8.64
N VAL A 52 3.52 -1.45 7.50
CA VAL A 52 3.50 -0.84 6.17
C VAL A 52 2.13 -1.07 5.54
N LEU A 53 1.46 0.01 5.14
CA LEU A 53 0.25 -0.04 4.31
C LEU A 53 0.65 0.04 2.84
N ILE A 54 0.18 -0.90 2.05
CA ILE A 54 0.28 -0.82 0.59
C ILE A 54 -0.85 0.08 0.08
N LYS A 55 -0.51 1.32 -0.18
CA LYS A 55 -1.48 2.35 -0.57
C LYS A 55 -1.90 2.25 -2.02
N SER A 56 -1.00 1.88 -2.89
CA SER A 56 -1.21 1.57 -4.30
C SER A 56 -0.09 0.69 -4.82
N ALA A 57 -0.34 0.06 -5.96
CA ALA A 57 0.64 -0.71 -6.70
C ALA A 57 0.39 -0.55 -8.21
N TYR A 58 1.32 -1.03 -9.00
CA TYR A 58 1.17 -1.19 -10.45
C TYR A 58 1.23 -2.69 -10.78
N PRO A 59 0.39 -3.22 -11.68
CA PRO A 59 0.48 -4.60 -12.10
C PRO A 59 1.83 -4.87 -12.77
N TRP A 60 2.61 -5.75 -12.20
CA TRP A 60 3.85 -6.24 -12.80
C TRP A 60 3.58 -7.58 -13.46
N LEU A 61 3.76 -7.62 -14.76
CA LEU A 61 3.49 -8.81 -15.59
C LEU A 61 4.83 -9.30 -16.15
N ASP A 62 5.24 -10.44 -15.71
CA ASP A 62 6.43 -11.15 -16.14
C ASP A 62 6.09 -12.58 -16.58
N ASP A 63 7.09 -13.39 -16.89
CA ASP A 63 6.90 -14.77 -17.31
C ASP A 63 6.24 -15.65 -16.22
N LEU A 64 6.40 -15.29 -14.94
CA LEU A 64 5.77 -16.00 -13.82
C LEU A 64 4.29 -15.62 -13.68
N SER A 65 3.96 -14.36 -13.92
CA SER A 65 2.58 -13.87 -13.81
C SER A 65 1.68 -14.41 -14.91
N GLY A 66 2.21 -14.54 -16.12
CA GLY A 66 1.46 -14.98 -17.29
C GLY A 66 0.36 -13.99 -17.76
N PRO A 67 -0.13 -14.15 -19.00
CA PRO A 67 -1.12 -13.20 -19.58
C PRO A 67 -2.50 -13.28 -18.93
N ALA A 68 -2.84 -14.41 -18.30
CA ALA A 68 -4.12 -14.58 -17.60
C ALA A 68 -4.23 -13.73 -16.33
N SER A 69 -3.10 -13.37 -15.69
CA SER A 69 -3.10 -12.61 -14.44
C SER A 69 -3.74 -11.24 -14.59
N LEU A 70 -3.40 -10.49 -15.65
CA LEU A 70 -4.02 -9.19 -15.91
C LEU A 70 -5.52 -9.30 -16.12
N THR A 71 -5.95 -10.26 -16.93
CA THR A 71 -7.37 -10.53 -17.18
C THR A 71 -8.10 -10.85 -15.88
N GLN A 72 -7.53 -11.70 -15.03
CA GLN A 72 -8.13 -12.04 -13.73
C GLN A 72 -8.24 -10.82 -12.81
N MET A 73 -7.18 -9.99 -12.73
CA MET A 73 -7.22 -8.76 -11.95
C MET A 73 -8.29 -7.78 -12.45
N GLN A 74 -8.48 -7.67 -13.77
CA GLN A 74 -9.51 -6.83 -14.36
C GLN A 74 -10.93 -7.35 -14.11
N LEU A 75 -11.12 -8.67 -14.12
CA LEU A 75 -12.39 -9.31 -13.76
C LEU A 75 -12.73 -9.08 -12.27
N ASN A 76 -11.75 -9.14 -11.40
CA ASN A 76 -11.93 -8.88 -9.96
C ASN A 76 -12.24 -7.41 -9.66
N ASN A 77 -11.77 -6.48 -10.48
CA ASN A 77 -11.86 -5.04 -10.23
C ASN A 77 -12.26 -4.24 -11.49
N PRO A 78 -13.47 -4.47 -12.04
CA PRO A 78 -13.96 -3.71 -13.18
C PRO A 78 -14.18 -2.23 -12.81
N ASP A 79 -14.37 -1.39 -13.84
CA ASP A 79 -14.79 0.01 -13.65
C ASP A 79 -16.27 0.10 -13.21
N ALA A 80 -16.76 1.32 -13.01
CA ALA A 80 -18.15 1.54 -12.57
C ALA A 80 -19.21 1.11 -13.62
N GLN A 81 -18.81 0.91 -14.87
CA GLN A 81 -19.63 0.42 -15.97
C GLN A 81 -19.45 -1.08 -16.23
N GLY A 82 -18.69 -1.79 -15.40
CA GLY A 82 -18.42 -3.22 -15.54
C GLY A 82 -17.37 -3.56 -16.61
N ARG A 83 -16.64 -2.59 -17.15
CA ARG A 83 -15.62 -2.80 -18.17
C ARG A 83 -14.25 -3.10 -17.53
N PRO A 84 -13.34 -3.77 -18.26
CA PRO A 84 -11.95 -3.95 -17.80
C PRO A 84 -11.31 -2.62 -17.44
N ARG A 85 -10.81 -2.50 -16.22
CA ARG A 85 -10.12 -1.29 -15.75
C ARG A 85 -8.74 -1.20 -16.40
N PRO A 86 -8.30 -0.02 -16.89
CA PRO A 86 -6.94 0.14 -17.39
C PRO A 86 -5.88 -0.19 -16.35
N GLU A 87 -4.75 -0.75 -16.75
CA GLU A 87 -3.65 -1.15 -15.87
C GLU A 87 -3.24 -0.03 -14.90
N GLN A 88 -3.07 1.20 -15.42
CA GLN A 88 -2.68 2.38 -14.63
C GLN A 88 -3.67 2.74 -13.52
N LYS A 89 -4.89 2.21 -13.57
CA LYS A 89 -5.95 2.45 -12.59
C LYS A 89 -6.32 1.21 -11.79
N LEU A 90 -5.80 0.05 -12.17
CA LEU A 90 -6.22 -1.24 -11.63
C LEU A 90 -5.92 -1.36 -10.13
N CYS A 91 -4.73 -0.94 -9.70
CA CYS A 91 -4.28 -0.95 -8.31
C CYS A 91 -3.99 0.46 -7.75
N ALA A 92 -4.61 1.49 -8.33
CA ALA A 92 -4.33 2.90 -8.02
C ALA A 92 -4.90 3.37 -6.66
N GLY A 93 -5.10 2.49 -5.71
CA GLY A 93 -5.57 2.77 -4.35
C GLY A 93 -5.68 1.51 -3.54
N GLN A 94 -5.59 1.61 -2.21
CA GLN A 94 -5.56 0.44 -1.30
C GLN A 94 -6.73 -0.53 -1.51
N THR A 95 -7.94 -0.01 -1.73
CA THR A 95 -9.12 -0.86 -1.95
C THR A 95 -9.18 -1.44 -3.37
N LEU A 96 -8.68 -0.70 -4.37
CA LEU A 96 -8.57 -1.20 -5.74
C LEU A 96 -7.51 -2.30 -5.84
N LEU A 97 -6.39 -2.14 -5.12
CA LEU A 97 -5.36 -3.17 -4.99
C LEU A 97 -5.96 -4.48 -4.44
N CYS A 98 -6.63 -4.40 -3.28
CA CYS A 98 -7.24 -5.59 -2.66
C CYS A 98 -8.29 -6.24 -3.57
N LYS A 99 -9.12 -5.43 -4.27
CA LYS A 99 -10.07 -5.96 -5.24
C LYS A 99 -9.36 -6.68 -6.39
N ALA A 100 -8.36 -6.04 -7.01
CA ALA A 100 -7.63 -6.63 -8.13
C ALA A 100 -6.99 -7.97 -7.77
N LEU A 101 -6.40 -8.07 -6.57
CA LEU A 101 -5.77 -9.30 -6.06
C LEU A 101 -6.76 -10.28 -5.39
N GLY A 102 -8.04 -9.95 -5.30
CA GLY A 102 -9.04 -10.81 -4.65
C GLY A 102 -8.86 -10.93 -3.13
N LEU A 103 -8.15 -10.00 -2.48
CA LEU A 103 -7.86 -10.07 -1.06
C LEU A 103 -9.04 -9.61 -0.21
N LYS A 104 -9.37 -10.37 0.83
CA LYS A 104 -10.47 -10.12 1.76
C LYS A 104 -10.04 -10.17 3.21
N VAL A 105 -10.54 -9.22 4.03
CA VAL A 105 -10.28 -9.18 5.48
C VAL A 105 -10.53 -10.53 6.16
N PRO A 106 -11.67 -11.21 6.01
CA PRO A 106 -11.91 -12.47 6.72
C PRO A 106 -10.96 -13.60 6.34
N GLU A 107 -10.36 -13.51 5.16
CA GLU A 107 -9.46 -14.56 4.66
C GLU A 107 -8.03 -14.34 5.12
N TRP A 108 -7.56 -13.09 5.15
CA TRP A 108 -6.14 -12.78 5.29
C TRP A 108 -5.73 -12.07 6.57
N ASP A 109 -6.66 -11.45 7.30
CA ASP A 109 -6.29 -10.74 8.52
C ASP A 109 -5.67 -11.67 9.57
N ALA A 110 -4.59 -11.22 10.19
CA ALA A 110 -3.80 -11.91 11.20
C ALA A 110 -3.12 -13.22 10.73
N LYS A 111 -3.02 -13.45 9.42
CA LYS A 111 -2.25 -14.56 8.85
C LYS A 111 -0.82 -14.13 8.51
N ARG A 112 0.07 -15.10 8.37
CA ARG A 112 1.39 -14.90 7.76
C ARG A 112 1.27 -14.90 6.25
N PHE A 113 2.28 -14.33 5.58
CA PHE A 113 2.47 -14.54 4.15
C PHE A 113 2.59 -16.03 3.85
N ASP A 114 1.99 -16.42 2.75
CA ASP A 114 1.96 -17.77 2.23
C ASP A 114 2.66 -17.76 0.86
N PRO A 115 3.84 -18.41 0.72
CA PRO A 115 4.63 -18.35 -0.51
C PRO A 115 3.93 -18.96 -1.73
N GLU A 116 2.89 -19.74 -1.54
CA GLU A 116 2.09 -20.32 -2.64
C GLU A 116 0.91 -19.43 -3.06
N ARG A 117 0.51 -18.45 -2.23
CA ARG A 117 -0.72 -17.68 -2.45
C ARG A 117 -0.53 -16.15 -2.40
N LEU A 118 0.17 -15.66 -1.39
CA LEU A 118 0.41 -14.23 -1.19
C LEU A 118 1.68 -14.03 -0.39
N TRP A 119 2.67 -13.44 -1.01
CA TRP A 119 3.94 -13.10 -0.36
C TRP A 119 4.48 -11.75 -0.84
N VAL A 120 5.48 -11.23 -0.14
CA VAL A 120 6.27 -10.07 -0.55
C VAL A 120 7.69 -10.54 -0.75
N ASP A 121 8.27 -10.20 -1.88
CA ASP A 121 9.63 -10.56 -2.25
C ASP A 121 10.44 -9.33 -2.61
N ASP A 122 11.75 -9.38 -2.34
CA ASP A 122 12.71 -8.39 -2.83
C ASP A 122 13.42 -8.95 -4.05
N VAL A 123 12.92 -8.58 -5.22
CA VAL A 123 13.50 -9.00 -6.50
C VAL A 123 14.72 -8.16 -6.92
N GLY A 124 15.23 -7.30 -6.02
CA GLY A 124 16.41 -6.46 -6.28
C GLY A 124 16.15 -5.23 -7.14
N THR A 125 14.94 -5.04 -7.65
CA THR A 125 14.59 -3.82 -8.38
C THR A 125 14.56 -2.61 -7.43
N ARG A 126 15.21 -1.53 -7.82
CA ARG A 126 15.23 -0.27 -7.05
C ARG A 126 14.71 0.85 -7.93
N PRO A 127 13.81 1.69 -7.44
CA PRO A 127 13.42 2.91 -8.15
C PRO A 127 14.63 3.85 -8.25
N SER A 128 14.73 4.59 -9.34
CA SER A 128 15.78 5.62 -9.48
C SER A 128 15.54 6.80 -8.54
N ARG A 129 14.27 7.15 -8.32
CA ARG A 129 13.84 8.23 -7.42
C ARG A 129 12.60 7.84 -6.65
N ILE A 130 12.55 8.28 -5.39
CA ILE A 130 11.40 8.11 -4.50
C ILE A 130 10.84 9.48 -4.14
N ILE A 131 9.54 9.63 -4.23
CA ILE A 131 8.82 10.79 -3.72
C ILE A 131 8.43 10.50 -2.29
N GLN A 132 8.95 11.27 -1.35
CA GLN A 132 8.54 11.25 0.04
C GLN A 132 7.52 12.37 0.30
N THR A 133 6.38 12.04 0.89
CA THR A 133 5.29 12.99 1.14
C THR A 133 4.46 12.58 2.35
N THR A 134 3.46 13.38 2.69
CA THR A 134 2.54 13.06 3.79
C THR A 134 1.60 11.91 3.43
N ARG A 135 1.20 11.16 4.45
CA ARG A 135 0.23 10.07 4.31
C ARG A 135 -1.16 10.59 3.98
N LEU A 136 -1.97 9.75 3.38
CA LEU A 136 -3.34 10.11 2.98
C LEU A 136 -4.36 9.67 4.03
N GLY A 137 -5.30 10.58 4.32
CA GLY A 137 -6.43 10.27 5.19
C GLY A 137 -6.15 10.27 6.68
N ILE A 138 -5.00 10.81 7.09
CA ILE A 138 -4.71 11.06 8.52
C ILE A 138 -5.47 12.31 8.97
N PRO A 139 -6.29 12.23 10.03
CA PRO A 139 -7.02 13.39 10.55
C PRO A 139 -6.08 14.46 11.12
N HIS A 140 -6.53 15.69 11.10
CA HIS A 140 -5.82 16.81 11.72
C HIS A 140 -5.53 16.54 13.22
N GLY A 141 -4.34 16.90 13.67
CA GLY A 141 -3.86 16.68 15.05
C GLY A 141 -3.41 15.23 15.34
N ARG A 142 -3.33 14.37 14.32
CA ARG A 142 -2.87 12.99 14.42
C ARG A 142 -1.60 12.73 13.63
N ASP A 143 -0.64 13.62 13.77
CA ASP A 143 0.66 13.52 13.08
C ASP A 143 0.53 13.45 11.54
N GLU A 144 -0.45 14.18 10.99
CA GLU A 144 -0.74 14.25 9.56
C GLU A 144 0.39 14.88 8.75
N HIS A 145 1.26 15.65 9.41
CA HIS A 145 2.42 16.31 8.81
C HIS A 145 3.60 15.36 8.57
N LEU A 146 3.59 14.15 9.14
CA LEU A 146 4.69 13.21 8.98
C LEU A 146 4.76 12.70 7.54
N MET A 147 5.93 12.85 6.94
CA MET A 147 6.20 12.46 5.54
C MET A 147 6.55 10.97 5.45
N TYR A 148 5.61 10.11 5.84
CA TYR A 148 5.77 8.66 5.90
C TYR A 148 5.09 7.92 4.74
N ARG A 149 4.83 8.61 3.65
CA ARG A 149 4.39 8.02 2.39
C ARG A 149 5.51 8.11 1.37
N PHE A 150 5.83 6.97 0.76
CA PHE A 150 6.89 6.81 -0.22
C PHE A 150 6.28 6.29 -1.52
N VAL A 151 6.60 6.93 -2.63
CA VAL A 151 6.07 6.61 -3.95
C VAL A 151 7.22 6.53 -4.93
N ASP A 152 7.28 5.44 -5.69
CA ASP A 152 8.16 5.35 -6.85
C ASP A 152 7.80 6.45 -7.85
N ALA A 153 8.76 7.29 -8.21
CA ALA A 153 8.53 8.46 -9.06
C ALA A 153 8.00 8.09 -10.45
N ASP A 154 8.43 6.95 -10.99
CA ASP A 154 8.03 6.48 -12.32
C ASP A 154 6.54 6.07 -12.36
N TYR A 155 5.97 5.67 -11.19
CA TYR A 155 4.57 5.27 -11.05
C TYR A 155 3.70 6.31 -10.34
N ALA A 156 4.19 7.53 -10.11
CA ALA A 156 3.45 8.57 -9.38
C ALA A 156 2.08 8.88 -10.00
N ALA A 157 1.97 8.86 -11.32
CA ALA A 157 0.70 9.09 -12.04
C ALA A 157 -0.31 7.95 -11.89
N CYS A 158 0.16 6.75 -11.49
CA CYS A 158 -0.64 5.55 -11.32
C CYS A 158 -1.14 5.36 -9.89
N CYS A 159 -0.72 6.18 -8.92
CA CYS A 159 -1.10 6.03 -7.53
C CYS A 159 -2.22 6.99 -7.09
N THR A 160 -2.95 6.61 -6.06
CA THR A 160 -3.88 7.48 -5.34
C THR A 160 -3.13 8.15 -4.19
N ARG A 161 -3.14 9.34 -4.05
CA ARG A 161 -3.34 10.54 -4.84
C ARG A 161 -1.97 10.84 -5.46
N ASN A 162 -1.88 11.20 -6.74
CA ASN A 162 -0.58 11.54 -7.36
C ASN A 162 0.09 12.68 -6.56
N PRO A 163 1.28 12.47 -5.98
CA PRO A 163 1.98 13.51 -5.22
C PRO A 163 2.53 14.64 -6.10
N LEU A 164 2.71 14.39 -7.39
CA LEU A 164 3.20 15.37 -8.38
C LEU A 164 2.05 16.06 -9.15
N ARG A 165 0.82 16.01 -8.65
CA ARG A 165 -0.30 16.71 -9.29
C ARG A 165 -0.08 18.23 -9.28
N ARG A 166 -0.75 18.92 -10.20
CA ARG A 166 -0.69 20.39 -10.30
C ARG A 166 -0.90 21.05 -8.93
N GLY A 167 -0.06 22.02 -8.60
CA GLY A 167 -0.11 22.81 -7.37
C GLY A 167 0.70 22.22 -6.20
N GLN A 168 1.35 21.09 -6.37
CA GLN A 168 2.28 20.56 -5.37
C GLN A 168 3.68 21.14 -5.58
N ILE A 169 4.35 21.49 -4.50
CA ILE A 169 5.63 22.19 -4.48
C ILE A 169 6.68 21.30 -3.79
N GLU A 170 7.79 21.07 -4.51
CA GLU A 170 8.94 20.35 -3.93
C GLU A 170 9.54 21.14 -2.77
N GLY A 171 9.99 20.45 -1.73
CA GLY A 171 10.46 21.04 -0.49
C GLY A 171 9.35 21.45 0.49
N CYS A 172 8.08 21.51 0.03
CA CYS A 172 6.93 21.84 0.88
C CYS A 172 5.96 20.65 0.99
N ASP A 173 5.43 20.18 -0.13
CA ASP A 173 4.42 19.13 -0.17
C ASP A 173 5.04 17.74 -0.34
N TYR A 174 6.21 17.68 -0.92
CA TYR A 174 7.00 16.45 -1.12
C TYR A 174 8.49 16.76 -1.23
N VAL A 175 9.30 15.72 -1.06
CA VAL A 175 10.74 15.72 -1.31
C VAL A 175 11.05 14.61 -2.32
N MET A 176 11.91 14.93 -3.30
CA MET A 176 12.45 13.93 -4.21
C MET A 176 13.74 13.35 -3.63
N LEU A 177 13.81 12.04 -3.49
CA LEU A 177 14.97 11.32 -2.99
C LEU A 177 15.61 10.54 -4.14
N ASP A 178 16.86 10.81 -4.44
CA ASP A 178 17.64 9.97 -5.35
C ASP A 178 18.09 8.70 -4.63
N VAL A 179 17.84 7.55 -5.24
CA VAL A 179 18.30 6.27 -4.72
C VAL A 179 19.67 5.97 -5.31
N THR A 180 20.71 6.23 -4.53
CA THR A 180 22.08 5.83 -4.90
C THR A 180 22.19 4.32 -4.82
N HIS A 181 22.58 3.70 -5.92
CA HIS A 181 22.95 2.29 -5.93
C HIS A 181 24.30 2.15 -5.23
N GLY A 182 24.29 1.66 -3.99
CA GLY A 182 25.48 1.27 -3.24
C GLY A 182 26.00 -0.09 -3.68
#